data_6995e8c4505b7cf56a875cc6d24b5420
#
_entry.id   6995e8c4505b7cf56a875cc6d24b5420
#
_cell.length_a   1.000
_cell.length_b   1.000
_cell.length_c   1.000
_cell.angle_alpha   90.00
_cell.angle_beta   90.00
_cell.angle_gamma   90.00
#
_symmetry.space_group_name_H-M   'P 1'
#
loop_
_entity.id
_entity.type
_entity.pdbx_description
1 polymer ?
#
loop_
_entity_poly.entity_id
_entity_poly.type
_entity_poly.pdbx_seq_one_letter_code
_entity_poly.pdbx_strand_id
1 'polypeptide(L)'
;MMTMAELKVNGQEPPEIVAQAMKSADIVICPTAKSLTHTNARIEAVKNGARVATMPGITADMFLNGAMTADYNAVEALTKKVVALLSEASVAVIEKDGHRLTLNLAGRPGISSSGIYREPGQCGKPAFRRGIYRSPPRTGTCGDMIIDGSMVGIGKLDS
;
A
#
# COMPACT_ATOMS: atom_id res chain seq x y z
N MET A 1 9.93 -1.00 27.36
CA MET A 1 10.04 -1.86 26.16
C MET A 1 9.10 -3.05 26.35
N MET A 2 8.25 -3.35 25.36
CA MET A 2 7.38 -4.52 25.38
C MET A 2 7.89 -5.53 24.33
N THR A 3 7.82 -6.80 24.62
CA THR A 3 8.17 -7.88 23.70
C THR A 3 6.94 -8.75 23.47
N MET A 4 6.70 -9.15 22.23
CA MET A 4 5.60 -10.05 21.87
C MET A 4 6.12 -11.20 21.01
N ALA A 5 5.41 -12.30 20.99
CA ALA A 5 5.69 -13.39 20.06
C ALA A 5 5.46 -12.93 18.61
N GLU A 6 6.22 -13.49 17.67
CA GLU A 6 6.02 -13.23 16.25
C GLU A 6 4.63 -13.69 15.80
N LEU A 7 3.99 -12.86 14.96
CA LEU A 7 2.70 -13.19 14.36
C LEU A 7 2.86 -14.32 13.35
N LYS A 8 1.93 -15.27 13.34
CA LYS A 8 2.00 -16.47 12.49
C LYS A 8 1.52 -16.20 11.06
N VAL A 9 0.50 -15.36 10.90
CA VAL A 9 -0.12 -15.07 9.59
C VAL A 9 -0.36 -13.59 9.37
N ASN A 10 -0.50 -13.18 8.11
CA ASN A 10 -0.88 -11.82 7.76
C ASN A 10 -2.32 -11.54 8.23
N GLY A 11 -2.53 -10.37 8.82
CA GLY A 11 -3.84 -9.97 9.34
C GLY A 11 -4.18 -10.54 10.72
N GLN A 12 -3.28 -11.27 11.35
CA GLN A 12 -3.45 -11.69 12.74
C GLN A 12 -3.45 -10.48 13.66
N GLU A 13 -4.42 -10.41 14.57
CA GLU A 13 -4.47 -9.34 15.57
C GLU A 13 -3.25 -9.43 16.52
N PRO A 14 -2.63 -8.29 16.84
CA PRO A 14 -1.60 -8.27 17.89
C PRO A 14 -2.22 -8.50 19.27
N PRO A 15 -1.42 -8.83 20.28
CA PRO A 15 -1.89 -8.89 21.66
C PRO A 15 -2.59 -7.58 22.09
N GLU A 16 -3.60 -7.68 22.93
CA GLU A 16 -4.43 -6.53 23.35
C GLU A 16 -3.60 -5.36 23.88
N ILE A 17 -2.56 -5.63 24.66
CA ILE A 17 -1.66 -4.59 25.17
C ILE A 17 -0.97 -3.80 24.05
N VAL A 18 -0.62 -4.46 22.93
CA VAL A 18 -0.04 -3.82 21.75
C VAL A 18 -1.10 -3.02 21.02
N ALA A 19 -2.32 -3.55 20.88
CA ALA A 19 -3.45 -2.86 20.27
C ALA A 19 -3.80 -1.56 21.02
N GLN A 20 -3.82 -1.60 22.34
CA GLN A 20 -4.04 -0.42 23.19
C GLN A 20 -2.90 0.60 23.08
N ALA A 21 -1.64 0.14 23.04
CA ALA A 21 -0.51 1.02 22.80
C ALA A 21 -0.59 1.71 21.44
N MET A 22 -0.96 0.98 20.38
CA MET A 22 -1.18 1.56 19.05
C MET A 22 -2.29 2.61 19.04
N LYS A 23 -3.37 2.35 19.77
CA LYS A 23 -4.52 3.26 19.88
C LYS A 23 -4.19 4.57 20.61
N SER A 24 -3.24 4.53 21.55
CA SER A 24 -2.83 5.67 22.37
C SER A 24 -1.63 6.43 21.81
N ALA A 25 -1.08 6.02 20.68
CA ALA A 25 0.09 6.63 20.08
C ALA A 25 -0.29 7.63 18.98
N ASP A 26 0.48 8.72 18.83
CA ASP A 26 0.32 9.67 17.73
C ASP A 26 0.86 9.10 16.41
N ILE A 27 1.92 8.28 16.49
CA ILE A 27 2.57 7.66 15.34
C ILE A 27 2.81 6.19 15.64
N VAL A 28 2.40 5.34 14.69
CA VAL A 28 2.60 3.90 14.73
C VAL A 28 3.34 3.44 13.49
N ILE A 29 4.51 2.83 13.66
CA ILE A 29 5.31 2.26 12.58
C ILE A 29 5.41 0.76 12.81
N CYS A 30 4.98 -0.04 11.84
CA CYS A 30 4.89 -1.50 11.94
C CYS A 30 5.87 -2.18 10.96
N PRO A 31 7.18 -2.25 11.24
CA PRO A 31 8.15 -2.99 10.44
C PRO A 31 8.10 -4.48 10.84
N THR A 32 7.06 -5.18 10.45
CA THR A 32 6.76 -6.54 10.91
C THR A 32 6.92 -7.57 9.79
N ALA A 33 7.32 -8.79 10.09
CA ALA A 33 7.36 -9.88 9.11
C ALA A 33 5.97 -10.17 8.56
N LYS A 34 4.96 -10.19 9.42
CA LYS A 34 3.55 -10.38 9.04
C LYS A 34 2.78 -9.06 9.04
N SER A 35 1.87 -8.92 8.09
CA SER A 35 1.13 -7.69 7.88
C SER A 35 0.09 -7.41 8.96
N LEU A 36 0.13 -6.21 9.54
CA LEU A 36 -0.91 -5.65 10.40
C LEU A 36 -1.89 -4.72 9.64
N THR A 37 -1.79 -4.64 8.32
CA THR A 37 -2.53 -3.66 7.50
C THR A 37 -4.04 -3.78 7.63
N HIS A 38 -4.57 -4.98 7.82
CA HIS A 38 -6.01 -5.25 7.87
C HIS A 38 -6.50 -5.69 9.25
N THR A 39 -5.74 -5.37 10.31
CA THR A 39 -6.14 -5.66 11.69
C THR A 39 -7.08 -4.60 12.25
N ASN A 40 -7.93 -5.00 13.19
CA ASN A 40 -8.77 -4.07 13.95
C ASN A 40 -7.91 -3.12 14.80
N ALA A 41 -6.82 -3.60 15.37
CA ALA A 41 -5.88 -2.78 16.12
C ALA A 41 -5.40 -1.56 15.30
N ARG A 42 -5.01 -1.77 14.03
CA ARG A 42 -4.64 -0.68 13.13
C ARG A 42 -5.82 0.24 12.82
N ILE A 43 -7.02 -0.31 12.57
CA ILE A 43 -8.22 0.47 12.26
C ILE A 43 -8.58 1.37 13.42
N GLU A 44 -8.60 0.85 14.64
CA GLU A 44 -8.93 1.62 15.85
C GLU A 44 -7.85 2.69 16.17
N ALA A 45 -6.57 2.39 15.98
CA ALA A 45 -5.51 3.38 16.11
C ALA A 45 -5.73 4.57 15.16
N VAL A 46 -6.03 4.30 13.89
CA VAL A 46 -6.33 5.34 12.88
C VAL A 46 -7.55 6.15 13.25
N LYS A 47 -8.64 5.52 13.69
CA LYS A 47 -9.87 6.22 14.15
C LYS A 47 -9.60 7.14 15.34
N ASN A 48 -8.63 6.79 16.19
CA ASN A 48 -8.22 7.63 17.32
C ASN A 48 -7.18 8.71 16.95
N GLY A 49 -6.89 8.88 15.67
CA GLY A 49 -6.02 9.95 15.17
C GLY A 49 -4.56 9.53 14.94
N ALA A 50 -4.17 8.31 15.25
CA ALA A 50 -2.81 7.84 15.00
C ALA A 50 -2.47 7.85 13.50
N ARG A 51 -1.26 8.28 13.16
CA ARG A 51 -0.69 8.12 11.81
C ARG A 51 0.00 6.77 11.76
N VAL A 52 -0.45 5.88 10.87
CA VAL A 52 -0.01 4.48 10.88
C VAL A 52 0.69 4.11 9.58
N ALA A 53 1.96 3.71 9.66
CA ALA A 53 2.74 3.17 8.57
C ALA A 53 2.97 1.66 8.76
N THR A 54 2.43 0.84 7.88
CA THR A 54 2.65 -0.62 7.89
C THR A 54 3.68 -1.02 6.85
N MET A 55 4.70 -1.75 7.25
CA MET A 55 5.84 -2.15 6.42
C MET A 55 6.08 -3.67 6.51
N PRO A 56 5.11 -4.52 6.09
CA PRO A 56 5.27 -5.96 6.21
C PRO A 56 6.39 -6.47 5.29
N GLY A 57 7.29 -7.28 5.86
CA GLY A 57 8.41 -7.88 5.14
C GLY A 57 9.51 -6.91 4.77
N ILE A 58 9.58 -5.74 5.40
CA ILE A 58 10.66 -4.78 5.17
C ILE A 58 11.99 -5.33 5.69
N THR A 59 13.06 -5.09 4.94
CA THR A 59 14.43 -5.49 5.31
C THR A 59 15.30 -4.27 5.56
N ALA A 60 16.43 -4.46 6.24
CA ALA A 60 17.41 -3.40 6.46
C ALA A 60 17.93 -2.81 5.12
N ASP A 61 18.13 -3.64 4.12
CA ASP A 61 18.54 -3.19 2.78
C ASP A 61 17.52 -2.25 2.13
N MET A 62 16.22 -2.53 2.27
CA MET A 62 15.16 -1.65 1.77
C MET A 62 15.18 -0.26 2.44
N PHE A 63 15.61 -0.17 3.71
CA PHE A 63 15.81 1.11 4.39
C PHE A 63 17.04 1.87 3.91
N LEU A 64 18.13 1.16 3.66
CA LEU A 64 19.43 1.76 3.36
C LEU A 64 19.61 2.09 1.87
N ASN A 65 19.14 1.20 0.99
CA ASN A 65 19.45 1.24 -0.45
C ASN A 65 18.20 1.19 -1.34
N GLY A 66 17.02 0.97 -0.74
CA GLY A 66 15.78 0.70 -1.46
C GLY A 66 14.87 1.92 -1.63
N ALA A 67 13.61 1.65 -1.90
CA ALA A 67 12.59 2.66 -2.14
C ALA A 67 12.33 3.60 -0.94
N MET A 68 12.80 3.24 0.27
CA MET A 68 12.69 4.10 1.45
C MET A 68 13.59 5.33 1.39
N THR A 69 14.62 5.34 0.54
CA THR A 69 15.55 6.47 0.32
C THR A 69 15.07 7.44 -0.76
N ALA A 70 13.92 7.20 -1.38
CA ALA A 70 13.39 8.05 -2.44
C ALA A 70 12.96 9.43 -1.93
N ASP A 71 13.01 10.43 -2.81
CA ASP A 71 12.39 11.73 -2.54
C ASP A 71 10.85 11.60 -2.54
N TYR A 72 10.29 11.50 -1.34
CA TYR A 72 8.85 11.34 -1.14
C TYR A 72 8.03 12.55 -1.59
N ASN A 73 8.58 13.75 -1.64
CA ASN A 73 7.87 14.93 -2.14
C ASN A 73 7.71 14.84 -3.67
N ALA A 74 8.76 14.42 -4.38
CA ALA A 74 8.68 14.14 -5.81
C ALA A 74 7.69 12.99 -6.11
N VAL A 75 7.72 11.93 -5.29
CA VAL A 75 6.76 10.82 -5.39
C VAL A 75 5.33 11.29 -5.18
N GLU A 76 5.07 12.12 -4.17
CA GLU A 76 3.73 12.66 -3.91
C GLU A 76 3.24 13.51 -5.08
N ALA A 77 4.09 14.39 -5.62
CA ALA A 77 3.75 15.22 -6.77
C ALA A 77 3.38 14.39 -8.00
N LEU A 78 4.17 13.36 -8.31
CA LEU A 78 3.89 12.43 -9.41
C LEU A 78 2.60 11.63 -9.15
N THR A 79 2.43 11.11 -7.93
CA THR A 79 1.25 10.35 -7.54
C THR A 79 -0.02 11.16 -7.70
N LYS A 80 -0.02 12.43 -7.29
CA LYS A 80 -1.17 13.34 -7.46
C LYS A 80 -1.55 13.53 -8.93
N LYS A 81 -0.55 13.71 -9.82
CA LYS A 81 -0.79 13.82 -11.27
C LYS A 81 -1.44 12.57 -11.83
N VAL A 82 -0.92 11.39 -11.50
CA VAL A 82 -1.46 10.11 -12.01
C VAL A 82 -2.85 9.83 -11.43
N VAL A 83 -3.09 10.15 -10.15
CA VAL A 83 -4.42 10.03 -9.53
C VAL A 83 -5.44 10.92 -10.23
N ALA A 84 -5.09 12.15 -10.58
CA ALA A 84 -5.98 13.06 -11.32
C ALA A 84 -6.36 12.43 -12.68
N LEU A 85 -5.36 12.01 -13.46
CA LEU A 85 -5.60 11.35 -14.76
C LEU A 85 -6.49 10.11 -14.64
N LEU A 86 -6.21 9.23 -13.67
CA LEU A 86 -7.01 8.01 -13.45
C LEU A 86 -8.43 8.31 -12.97
N SER A 87 -8.63 9.42 -12.24
CA SER A 87 -9.96 9.82 -11.75
C SER A 87 -10.85 10.34 -12.86
N GLU A 88 -10.28 10.98 -13.86
CA GLU A 88 -10.98 11.50 -15.04
C GLU A 88 -11.17 10.42 -16.12
N ALA A 89 -10.28 9.43 -16.18
CA ALA A 89 -10.32 8.39 -17.19
C ALA A 89 -11.52 7.44 -17.01
N SER A 90 -12.20 7.14 -18.10
CA SER A 90 -13.24 6.11 -18.16
C SER A 90 -12.67 4.73 -18.48
N VAL A 91 -11.52 4.68 -19.17
CA VAL A 91 -10.88 3.43 -19.62
C VAL A 91 -9.38 3.57 -19.46
N ALA A 92 -8.72 2.49 -19.03
CA ALA A 92 -7.28 2.32 -19.14
C ALA A 92 -6.99 1.09 -20.00
N VAL A 93 -6.02 1.21 -20.89
CA VAL A 93 -5.53 0.11 -21.72
C VAL A 93 -4.08 -0.14 -21.39
N ILE A 94 -3.76 -1.39 -21.12
CA ILE A 94 -2.40 -1.86 -20.90
C ILE A 94 -2.05 -2.81 -22.03
N GLU A 95 -0.96 -2.53 -22.73
CA GLU A 95 -0.47 -3.34 -23.84
C GLU A 95 0.96 -3.78 -23.59
N LYS A 96 1.23 -5.06 -23.78
CA LYS A 96 2.56 -5.66 -23.66
C LYS A 96 2.62 -6.93 -24.51
N ASP A 97 3.64 -7.06 -25.34
CA ASP A 97 3.98 -8.27 -26.08
C ASP A 97 2.78 -8.86 -26.87
N GLY A 98 1.98 -7.98 -27.50
CA GLY A 98 0.78 -8.39 -28.25
C GLY A 98 -0.47 -8.66 -27.42
N HIS A 99 -0.35 -8.69 -26.10
CA HIS A 99 -1.49 -8.80 -25.19
C HIS A 99 -2.08 -7.44 -24.86
N ARG A 100 -3.39 -7.39 -24.69
CA ARG A 100 -4.12 -6.16 -24.40
C ARG A 100 -5.15 -6.37 -23.29
N LEU A 101 -4.98 -5.64 -22.20
CA LEU A 101 -5.93 -5.62 -21.08
C LEU A 101 -6.63 -4.26 -21.04
N THR A 102 -7.95 -4.26 -21.20
CA THR A 102 -8.80 -3.08 -21.11
C THR A 102 -9.50 -3.07 -19.74
N LEU A 103 -9.30 -1.99 -18.99
CA LEU A 103 -9.86 -1.79 -17.66
C LEU A 103 -10.93 -0.71 -17.70
N ASN A 104 -12.15 -1.03 -17.29
CA ASN A 104 -13.19 -0.04 -17.10
C ASN A 104 -12.92 0.74 -15.79
N LEU A 105 -12.74 2.05 -15.91
CA LEU A 105 -12.46 2.94 -14.78
C LEU A 105 -13.61 3.91 -14.48
N ALA A 106 -14.69 3.90 -15.24
CA ALA A 106 -15.78 4.86 -15.12
C ALA A 106 -16.36 4.94 -13.69
N GLY A 107 -16.53 6.15 -13.21
CA GLY A 107 -17.14 6.43 -11.89
C GLY A 107 -16.29 6.03 -10.68
N ARG A 108 -14.99 5.73 -10.85
CA ARG A 108 -14.11 5.33 -9.76
C ARG A 108 -12.97 6.32 -9.55
N PRO A 109 -12.93 7.05 -8.43
CA PRO A 109 -11.84 7.97 -8.14
C PRO A 109 -10.52 7.21 -7.91
N GLY A 110 -9.43 7.76 -8.37
CA GLY A 110 -8.09 7.29 -8.01
C GLY A 110 -7.82 7.51 -6.52
N ILE A 111 -7.04 6.63 -5.91
CA ILE A 111 -6.64 6.72 -4.51
C ILE A 111 -5.13 6.94 -4.46
N SER A 112 -4.70 8.02 -3.82
CA SER A 112 -3.28 8.32 -3.62
C SER A 112 -2.71 7.52 -2.46
N SER A 113 -1.56 6.90 -2.67
CA SER A 113 -0.75 6.29 -1.62
C SER A 113 0.70 6.73 -1.79
N SER A 114 0.98 7.99 -1.46
CA SER A 114 2.30 8.61 -1.64
C SER A 114 3.34 8.16 -0.61
N GLY A 115 2.91 7.54 0.49
CA GLY A 115 3.78 7.18 1.61
C GLY A 115 4.04 8.34 2.58
N ILE A 116 3.39 9.47 2.41
CA ILE A 116 3.46 10.63 3.31
C ILE A 116 2.16 10.73 4.10
N TYR A 117 2.27 10.82 5.41
CA TYR A 117 1.14 10.91 6.36
C TYR A 117 1.36 12.10 7.29
N ARG A 118 0.77 13.26 6.97
CA ARG A 118 0.93 14.52 7.73
C ARG A 118 -0.17 14.73 8.74
N GLU A 119 -1.38 14.28 8.41
CA GLU A 119 -2.56 14.56 9.21
C GLU A 119 -2.96 13.38 10.12
N PRO A 120 -3.54 13.64 11.29
CA PRO A 120 -4.10 12.60 12.15
C PRO A 120 -5.05 11.68 11.40
N GLY A 121 -5.02 10.40 11.72
CA GLY A 121 -5.87 9.38 11.09
C GLY A 121 -5.44 8.95 9.68
N GLN A 122 -4.34 9.46 9.16
CA GLN A 122 -3.78 8.96 7.90
C GLN A 122 -3.06 7.62 8.10
N CYS A 123 -3.21 6.73 7.15
CA CYS A 123 -2.52 5.44 7.18
C CYS A 123 -2.20 4.90 5.80
N GLY A 124 -1.24 4.00 5.73
CA GLY A 124 -0.90 3.31 4.49
C GLY A 124 0.43 2.55 4.59
N LYS A 125 0.96 2.26 3.42
CA LYS A 125 2.28 1.63 3.26
C LYS A 125 3.24 2.65 2.68
N PRO A 126 4.40 2.89 3.31
CA PRO A 126 5.44 3.72 2.71
C PRO A 126 5.89 3.17 1.36
N ALA A 127 6.62 3.95 0.61
CA ALA A 127 6.85 3.82 -0.83
C ALA A 127 7.46 2.52 -1.36
N PHE A 128 7.86 1.57 -0.54
CA PHE A 128 8.27 0.27 -1.06
C PHE A 128 7.14 -0.52 -1.73
N ARG A 129 5.88 -0.11 -1.50
CA ARG A 129 4.70 -0.56 -2.24
C ARG A 129 3.89 0.66 -2.70
N ARG A 130 4.41 1.40 -3.65
CA ARG A 130 3.66 2.49 -4.28
C ARG A 130 2.45 1.91 -4.99
N GLY A 131 1.27 2.36 -4.64
CA GLY A 131 0.06 1.94 -5.31
C GLY A 131 -0.89 3.10 -5.52
N ILE A 132 -1.24 3.33 -6.76
CA ILE A 132 -2.46 4.02 -7.12
C ILE A 132 -3.49 2.91 -7.27
N TYR A 133 -4.37 2.80 -6.28
CA TYR A 133 -5.36 1.72 -6.28
C TYR A 133 -6.67 2.21 -6.86
N ARG A 134 -7.00 1.64 -7.99
CA ARG A 134 -8.35 1.67 -8.50
C ARG A 134 -8.73 0.25 -8.89
N SER A 135 -9.63 -0.40 -8.15
CA SER A 135 -10.13 -1.70 -8.54
C SER A 135 -11.14 -1.52 -9.68
N PRO A 136 -10.87 -1.98 -10.90
CA PRO A 136 -11.84 -1.93 -11.97
C PRO A 136 -13.05 -2.80 -11.63
N PRO A 137 -14.27 -2.41 -12.05
CA PRO A 137 -15.42 -3.30 -11.97
C PRO A 137 -15.21 -4.51 -12.87
N ARG A 138 -15.79 -5.64 -12.54
CA ARG A 138 -15.73 -6.85 -13.39
C ARG A 138 -16.40 -6.61 -14.75
N THR A 139 -17.45 -5.81 -14.78
CA THR A 139 -18.16 -5.42 -16.01
C THR A 139 -17.38 -4.38 -16.79
N GLY A 140 -17.16 -4.64 -18.09
CA GLY A 140 -16.43 -3.75 -19.00
C GLY A 140 -14.90 -3.81 -18.86
N THR A 141 -14.38 -4.74 -18.07
CA THR A 141 -12.96 -5.10 -18.07
C THR A 141 -12.80 -6.38 -18.88
N CYS A 142 -11.91 -6.37 -19.88
CA CYS A 142 -11.72 -7.50 -20.79
C CYS A 142 -10.28 -7.54 -21.32
N GLY A 143 -9.87 -8.71 -21.80
CA GLY A 143 -8.53 -8.94 -22.35
C GLY A 143 -7.70 -9.85 -21.44
N ASP A 144 -6.50 -10.09 -21.86
CA ASP A 144 -5.49 -10.89 -21.17
C ASP A 144 -4.15 -10.15 -21.12
N MET A 145 -3.31 -10.55 -20.19
CA MET A 145 -1.97 -10.01 -20.02
C MET A 145 -1.07 -11.01 -19.33
N ILE A 146 0.11 -11.18 -19.85
CA ILE A 146 1.19 -11.89 -19.14
C ILE A 146 1.90 -10.88 -18.23
N ILE A 147 1.92 -11.17 -16.93
CA ILE A 147 2.65 -10.40 -15.93
C ILE A 147 3.88 -11.20 -15.54
N ASP A 148 5.03 -10.79 -16.07
CA ASP A 148 6.34 -11.37 -15.79
C ASP A 148 7.32 -10.31 -15.30
N GLY A 149 8.46 -10.76 -14.81
CA GLY A 149 9.54 -9.90 -14.35
C GLY A 149 9.53 -9.60 -12.86
N SER A 150 10.40 -8.67 -12.46
CA SER A 150 10.58 -8.32 -11.06
C SER A 150 9.52 -7.32 -10.61
N MET A 151 8.79 -7.66 -9.56
CA MET A 151 7.83 -6.76 -8.91
C MET A 151 8.32 -6.40 -7.51
N VAL A 152 8.37 -5.10 -7.21
CA VAL A 152 8.79 -4.62 -5.89
C VAL A 152 7.86 -5.17 -4.80
N GLY A 153 8.42 -5.88 -3.83
CA GLY A 153 7.71 -6.48 -2.70
C GLY A 153 7.02 -7.83 -2.99
N ILE A 154 7.09 -8.34 -4.22
CA ILE A 154 6.56 -9.66 -4.59
C ILE A 154 7.70 -10.58 -5.05
N GLY A 155 8.75 -10.01 -5.61
CA GLY A 155 9.86 -10.75 -6.21
C GLY A 155 9.66 -10.93 -7.72
N LYS A 156 10.39 -11.89 -8.30
CA LYS A 156 10.29 -12.24 -9.71
C LYS A 156 9.08 -13.18 -9.90
N LEU A 157 8.23 -12.83 -10.85
CA LEU A 157 7.19 -13.73 -11.33
C LEU A 157 7.73 -14.42 -12.60
N ASP A 158 7.79 -15.72 -12.59
CA ASP A 158 8.08 -16.53 -13.76
C ASP A 158 6.75 -16.94 -14.40
N SER A 159 6.67 -16.80 -15.70
CA SER A 159 5.51 -17.19 -16.54
C SER A 159 5.39 -18.70 -16.67
#